data_7a2aebab7c0f9c0dc5c23e8f97b3d345
#
_entry.id   7a2aebab7c0f9c0dc5c23e8f97b3d345
#
_cell.length_a   1.000
_cell.length_b   1.000
_cell.length_c   1.000
_cell.angle_alpha   90.00
_cell.angle_beta   90.00
_cell.angle_gamma   90.00
#
_symmetry.space_group_name_H-M   'P 1'
#
loop_
_entity.id
_entity.type
_entity.pdbx_description
1 polymer ?
#
loop_
_entity_poly.entity_id
_entity_poly.type
_entity_poly.pdbx_seq_one_letter_code
_entity_poly.pdbx_strand_id
1 'polypeptide(L)'
;MNYGFVKVAAAVPHVKVADCFYNIQQIEGLMRQASQKEVQIIAFPELSVTSYTCMDLFSQETLLRNAEKALLDLVNNTADLDLLTIVGCPLVSGSQLINAAVAFQRGEILGVVPKSYLPSYKEFQEERWFTASSHLQQSMITIGNREVPLDCYLIFEYDEVRVGIEICEDLWVPIPPSLSLIHI
;
A
#
# COMPACT_ATOMS: atom_id res chain seq x y z
N MET A 1 -7.61 -27.66 6.20
CA MET A 1 -8.66 -27.66 5.15
C MET A 1 -9.42 -26.34 5.27
N ASN A 2 -9.33 -25.44 4.31
CA ASN A 2 -9.91 -24.10 4.42
C ASN A 2 -11.40 -24.02 4.06
N TYR A 3 -12.06 -25.09 3.68
CA TYR A 3 -13.48 -25.13 3.31
C TYR A 3 -13.96 -23.95 2.43
N GLY A 4 -13.08 -23.35 1.63
CA GLY A 4 -13.35 -22.15 0.81
C GLY A 4 -13.36 -20.83 1.59
N PHE A 5 -12.94 -20.80 2.86
CA PHE A 5 -12.80 -19.58 3.65
C PHE A 5 -11.36 -19.08 3.66
N VAL A 6 -11.21 -17.76 3.58
CA VAL A 6 -9.93 -17.06 3.75
C VAL A 6 -9.98 -16.19 4.99
N LYS A 7 -8.99 -16.31 5.85
CA LYS A 7 -8.89 -15.51 7.07
C LYS A 7 -8.16 -14.21 6.77
N VAL A 8 -8.87 -13.11 6.91
CA VAL A 8 -8.34 -11.76 6.64
C VAL A 8 -8.27 -10.93 7.91
N ALA A 9 -7.39 -9.94 7.93
CA ALA A 9 -7.28 -8.96 8.99
C ALA A 9 -7.17 -7.54 8.44
N ALA A 10 -7.86 -6.59 9.08
CA ALA A 10 -7.57 -5.18 8.99
C ALA A 10 -6.84 -4.77 10.29
N ALA A 11 -5.66 -4.20 10.17
CA ALA A 11 -4.81 -3.89 11.32
C ALA A 11 -4.44 -2.40 11.34
N VAL A 12 -4.60 -1.77 12.49
CA VAL A 12 -4.29 -0.34 12.67
C VAL A 12 -3.09 -0.21 13.60
N PRO A 13 -1.90 0.16 13.08
CA PRO A 13 -0.70 0.35 13.89
C PRO A 13 -0.75 1.68 14.65
N HIS A 14 -0.05 1.76 15.78
CA HIS A 14 0.29 3.04 16.37
C HIS A 14 1.36 3.71 15.50
N VAL A 15 1.02 4.85 14.89
CA VAL A 15 1.94 5.56 14.00
C VAL A 15 2.42 6.87 14.61
N LYS A 16 3.65 7.27 14.23
CA LYS A 16 4.21 8.60 14.44
C LYS A 16 4.37 9.29 13.10
N VAL A 17 3.97 10.56 13.04
CA VAL A 17 4.09 11.37 11.81
C VAL A 17 5.54 11.42 11.37
N ALA A 18 5.79 11.04 10.10
CA ALA A 18 7.09 11.04 9.44
C ALA A 18 8.17 10.09 10.04
N ASP A 19 7.85 9.32 11.07
CA ASP A 19 8.78 8.33 11.65
C ASP A 19 8.58 6.95 11.00
N CYS A 20 9.05 6.84 9.75
CA CYS A 20 8.85 5.65 8.93
C CYS A 20 9.37 4.37 9.59
N PHE A 21 10.54 4.44 10.25
CA PHE A 21 11.16 3.27 10.88
C PHE A 21 10.41 2.80 12.12
N TYR A 22 9.90 3.72 12.93
CA TYR A 22 9.00 3.37 14.03
C TYR A 22 7.72 2.72 13.50
N ASN A 23 7.13 3.32 12.46
CA ASN A 23 5.85 2.86 11.92
C ASN A 23 5.95 1.43 11.37
N ILE A 24 7.01 1.10 10.63
CA ILE A 24 7.19 -0.28 10.12
C ILE A 24 7.42 -1.29 11.23
N GLN A 25 8.06 -0.92 12.35
CA GLN A 25 8.20 -1.80 13.51
C GLN A 25 6.83 -2.17 14.11
N GLN A 26 5.91 -1.19 14.19
CA GLN A 26 4.53 -1.45 14.64
C GLN A 26 3.77 -2.34 13.64
N ILE A 27 3.93 -2.08 12.33
CA ILE A 27 3.34 -2.88 11.26
C ILE A 27 3.88 -4.32 11.32
N GLU A 28 5.20 -4.51 11.40
CA GLU A 28 5.84 -5.82 11.52
C GLU A 28 5.31 -6.61 12.73
N GLY A 29 5.20 -5.95 13.89
CA GLY A 29 4.66 -6.57 15.10
C GLY A 29 3.23 -7.10 14.90
N LEU A 30 2.37 -6.36 14.20
CA LEU A 30 1.01 -6.77 13.87
C LEU A 30 0.98 -7.90 12.83
N MET A 31 1.87 -7.87 11.83
CA MET A 31 2.01 -8.94 10.85
C MET A 31 2.38 -10.27 11.51
N ARG A 32 3.36 -10.26 12.44
CA ARG A 32 3.75 -11.45 13.19
C ARG A 32 2.62 -11.98 14.07
N GLN A 33 1.85 -11.10 14.72
CA GLN A 33 0.65 -11.50 15.48
C GLN A 33 -0.43 -12.10 14.58
N ALA A 34 -0.65 -11.53 13.39
CA ALA A 34 -1.61 -12.04 12.40
C ALA A 34 -1.20 -13.43 11.90
N SER A 35 0.07 -13.63 11.58
CA SER A 35 0.63 -14.92 11.15
C SER A 35 0.44 -15.99 12.22
N GLN A 36 0.70 -15.70 13.50
CA GLN A 36 0.44 -16.62 14.62
C GLN A 36 -1.03 -17.02 14.76
N LYS A 37 -1.94 -16.18 14.23
CA LYS A 37 -3.39 -16.45 14.20
C LYS A 37 -3.83 -17.06 12.87
N GLU A 38 -2.92 -17.49 12.03
CA GLU A 38 -3.20 -18.09 10.71
C GLU A 38 -4.00 -17.15 9.79
N VAL A 39 -3.77 -15.84 9.89
CA VAL A 39 -4.29 -14.86 8.93
C VAL A 39 -3.53 -15.03 7.62
N GLN A 40 -4.25 -14.99 6.51
CA GLN A 40 -3.72 -15.19 5.15
C GLN A 40 -3.51 -13.87 4.41
N ILE A 41 -4.38 -12.87 4.68
CA ILE A 41 -4.31 -11.55 4.06
C ILE A 41 -4.46 -10.49 5.14
N ILE A 42 -3.53 -9.53 5.19
CA ILE A 42 -3.60 -8.39 6.11
C ILE A 42 -3.51 -7.07 5.36
N ALA A 43 -4.39 -6.13 5.71
CA ALA A 43 -4.37 -4.78 5.18
C ALA A 43 -4.15 -3.75 6.30
N PHE A 44 -3.31 -2.77 6.00
CA PHE A 44 -2.99 -1.63 6.84
C PHE A 44 -3.58 -0.33 6.25
N PRO A 45 -3.76 0.73 7.07
CA PRO A 45 -4.30 2.00 6.60
C PRO A 45 -3.46 2.66 5.50
N GLU A 46 -4.13 3.50 4.74
CA GLU A 46 -3.55 4.44 3.78
C GLU A 46 -2.37 5.20 4.41
N LEU A 47 -1.24 5.29 3.68
CA LEU A 47 -0.02 6.00 4.11
C LEU A 47 0.51 5.56 5.50
N SER A 48 0.25 4.34 5.91
CA SER A 48 0.63 3.83 7.25
C SER A 48 2.15 3.83 7.50
N VAL A 49 2.97 3.80 6.46
CA VAL A 49 4.44 3.90 6.61
C VAL A 49 4.88 5.28 7.10
N THR A 50 4.21 6.36 6.67
CA THR A 50 4.58 7.74 7.02
C THR A 50 3.65 8.40 8.01
N SER A 51 2.45 7.91 8.21
CA SER A 51 1.23 8.56 8.64
C SER A 51 0.62 9.45 7.54
N TYR A 52 -0.71 9.54 7.54
CA TYR A 52 -1.48 10.37 6.60
C TYR A 52 -1.20 11.86 6.77
N THR A 53 -0.98 12.33 7.98
CA THR A 53 -0.92 13.75 8.35
C THR A 53 0.48 14.37 8.21
N CYS A 54 1.32 13.88 7.29
CA CYS A 54 2.63 14.46 7.02
C CYS A 54 2.58 15.84 6.34
N MET A 55 1.46 16.19 5.70
CA MET A 55 1.25 17.49 5.06
C MET A 55 2.40 17.84 4.08
N ASP A 56 2.95 19.05 4.12
CA ASP A 56 4.03 19.48 3.23
C ASP A 56 5.36 18.73 3.42
N LEU A 57 5.48 17.86 4.44
CA LEU A 57 6.62 16.94 4.53
C LEU A 57 6.67 15.97 3.36
N PHE A 58 5.55 15.67 2.70
CA PHE A 58 5.53 14.87 1.47
C PHE A 58 6.36 15.50 0.33
N SER A 59 6.68 16.79 0.38
CA SER A 59 7.60 17.46 -0.56
C SER A 59 9.08 17.28 -0.18
N GLN A 60 9.38 16.63 0.97
CA GLN A 60 10.74 16.45 1.47
C GLN A 60 11.34 15.14 0.94
N GLU A 61 12.40 15.23 0.16
CA GLU A 61 13.11 14.06 -0.37
C GLU A 61 13.57 13.09 0.74
N THR A 62 13.96 13.62 1.89
CA THR A 62 14.36 12.80 3.05
C THR A 62 13.22 11.90 3.54
N LEU A 63 11.98 12.42 3.60
CA LEU A 63 10.82 11.61 3.99
C LEU A 63 10.58 10.50 2.99
N LEU A 64 10.59 10.81 1.69
CA LEU A 64 10.29 9.85 0.62
C LEU A 64 11.35 8.75 0.55
N ARG A 65 12.63 9.08 0.66
CA ARG A 65 13.72 8.09 0.75
C ARG A 65 13.61 7.20 1.98
N ASN A 66 13.25 7.78 3.14
CA ASN A 66 13.05 7.00 4.35
C ASN A 66 11.82 6.10 4.27
N ALA A 67 10.75 6.54 3.61
CA ALA A 67 9.56 5.73 3.38
C ALA A 67 9.86 4.50 2.50
N GLU A 68 10.57 4.71 1.37
CA GLU A 68 10.99 3.60 0.50
C GLU A 68 11.92 2.64 1.22
N LYS A 69 12.93 3.16 1.93
CA LYS A 69 13.86 2.32 2.70
C LYS A 69 13.13 1.53 3.78
N ALA A 70 12.25 2.15 4.53
CA ALA A 70 11.45 1.49 5.56
C ALA A 70 10.55 0.41 4.96
N LEU A 71 9.93 0.67 3.81
CA LEU A 71 9.16 -0.33 3.09
C LEU A 71 10.01 -1.55 2.72
N LEU A 72 11.20 -1.34 2.16
CA LEU A 72 12.13 -2.42 1.81
C LEU A 72 12.59 -3.20 3.04
N ASP A 73 12.88 -2.52 4.14
CA ASP A 73 13.25 -3.15 5.41
C ASP A 73 12.07 -4.01 5.94
N LEU A 74 10.83 -3.51 5.88
CA LEU A 74 9.64 -4.27 6.26
C LEU A 74 9.47 -5.54 5.41
N VAL A 75 9.56 -5.42 4.10
CA VAL A 75 9.45 -6.54 3.15
C VAL A 75 10.50 -7.61 3.43
N ASN A 76 11.75 -7.19 3.66
CA ASN A 76 12.85 -8.11 3.93
C ASN A 76 12.72 -8.77 5.33
N ASN A 77 12.37 -8.00 6.36
CA ASN A 77 12.23 -8.49 7.74
C ASN A 77 11.11 -9.51 7.91
N THR A 78 10.11 -9.49 7.01
CA THR A 78 8.94 -10.36 7.06
C THR A 78 8.93 -11.42 5.96
N ALA A 79 10.07 -11.66 5.32
CA ALA A 79 10.21 -12.66 4.25
C ALA A 79 9.90 -14.10 4.69
N ASP A 80 9.97 -14.37 6.00
CA ASP A 80 9.63 -15.64 6.62
C ASP A 80 8.11 -15.87 6.76
N LEU A 81 7.29 -14.83 6.56
CA LEU A 81 5.84 -14.90 6.73
C LEU A 81 5.13 -15.24 5.41
N ASP A 82 4.28 -16.26 5.47
CA ASP A 82 3.35 -16.58 4.38
C ASP A 82 2.05 -15.79 4.57
N LEU A 83 2.11 -14.49 4.33
CA LEU A 83 1.03 -13.54 4.60
C LEU A 83 1.01 -12.51 3.46
N LEU A 84 -0.06 -12.49 2.66
CA LEU A 84 -0.25 -11.41 1.71
C LEU A 84 -0.52 -10.12 2.48
N THR A 85 0.40 -9.17 2.36
CA THR A 85 0.36 -7.91 3.11
C THR A 85 0.13 -6.74 2.17
N ILE A 86 -0.78 -5.84 2.57
CA ILE A 86 -1.09 -4.60 1.87
C ILE A 86 -0.79 -3.44 2.81
N VAL A 87 0.12 -2.54 2.42
CA VAL A 87 0.55 -1.40 3.25
C VAL A 87 0.51 -0.10 2.46
N GLY A 88 0.01 0.98 3.08
CA GLY A 88 -0.02 2.31 2.47
C GLY A 88 1.34 3.01 2.56
N CYS A 89 1.89 3.48 1.43
CA CYS A 89 3.18 4.15 1.35
C CYS A 89 3.19 5.24 0.26
N PRO A 90 3.77 6.42 0.51
CA PRO A 90 4.05 7.38 -0.56
C PRO A 90 5.25 6.88 -1.37
N LEU A 91 5.14 6.86 -2.69
CA LEU A 91 6.20 6.41 -3.59
C LEU A 91 6.40 7.42 -4.73
N VAL A 92 7.62 7.45 -5.26
CA VAL A 92 7.98 8.30 -6.40
C VAL A 92 8.06 7.44 -7.67
N SER A 93 7.24 7.78 -8.67
CA SER A 93 7.25 7.17 -10.00
C SER A 93 7.70 8.21 -11.03
N GLY A 94 8.93 8.09 -11.51
CA GLY A 94 9.55 9.12 -12.35
C GLY A 94 9.69 10.45 -11.61
N SER A 95 8.96 11.50 -12.03
CA SER A 95 8.91 12.81 -11.35
C SER A 95 7.62 13.00 -10.52
N GLN A 96 6.78 11.98 -10.41
CA GLN A 96 5.45 12.07 -9.82
C GLN A 96 5.44 11.36 -8.45
N LEU A 97 4.85 12.01 -7.45
CA LEU A 97 4.60 11.41 -6.14
C LEU A 97 3.20 10.78 -6.15
N ILE A 98 3.09 9.55 -5.71
CA ILE A 98 1.84 8.81 -5.62
C ILE A 98 1.53 8.40 -4.19
N ASN A 99 0.25 8.43 -3.84
CA ASN A 99 -0.30 7.73 -2.69
C ASN A 99 -0.62 6.31 -3.13
N ALA A 100 0.02 5.31 -2.56
CA ALA A 100 -0.03 3.96 -3.07
C ALA A 100 -0.25 2.91 -1.98
N ALA A 101 -0.92 1.83 -2.37
CA ALA A 101 -0.94 0.57 -1.64
C ALA A 101 0.07 -0.39 -2.27
N VAL A 102 0.96 -0.93 -1.45
CA VAL A 102 1.97 -1.90 -1.86
C VAL A 102 1.56 -3.28 -1.36
N ALA A 103 1.40 -4.21 -2.29
CA ALA A 103 1.15 -5.61 -1.99
C ALA A 103 2.48 -6.40 -2.03
N PHE A 104 2.75 -7.15 -0.97
CA PHE A 104 3.95 -7.98 -0.89
C PHE A 104 3.71 -9.25 -0.09
N GLN A 105 4.55 -10.27 -0.32
CA GLN A 105 4.52 -11.57 0.35
C GLN A 105 5.91 -12.21 0.28
N ARG A 106 6.32 -12.92 1.34
CA ARG A 106 7.56 -13.71 1.38
C ARG A 106 8.81 -12.95 0.90
N GLY A 107 8.92 -11.67 1.25
CA GLY A 107 10.05 -10.84 0.86
C GLY A 107 10.02 -10.31 -0.58
N GLU A 108 8.91 -10.49 -1.29
CA GLU A 108 8.72 -10.01 -2.66
C GLU A 108 7.59 -9.00 -2.75
N ILE A 109 7.83 -7.88 -3.42
CA ILE A 109 6.80 -6.91 -3.76
C ILE A 109 6.11 -7.40 -5.03
N LEU A 110 4.80 -7.65 -4.92
CA LEU A 110 3.98 -8.21 -5.99
C LEU A 110 3.45 -7.14 -6.93
N GLY A 111 3.18 -5.95 -6.41
CA GLY A 111 2.66 -4.84 -7.19
C GLY A 111 2.34 -3.62 -6.34
N VAL A 112 2.13 -2.51 -7.02
CA VAL A 112 1.79 -1.20 -6.45
C VAL A 112 0.50 -0.71 -7.08
N VAL A 113 -0.48 -0.39 -6.23
CA VAL A 113 -1.76 0.18 -6.65
C VAL A 113 -1.76 1.67 -6.27
N PRO A 114 -1.68 2.58 -7.25
CA PRO A 114 -1.77 4.01 -7.02
C PRO A 114 -3.21 4.43 -6.81
N LYS A 115 -3.44 5.38 -5.90
CA LYS A 115 -4.76 5.97 -5.66
C LYS A 115 -5.29 6.67 -6.91
N SER A 116 -6.56 6.41 -7.25
CA SER A 116 -7.19 6.90 -8.46
C SER A 116 -7.85 8.26 -8.26
N TYR A 117 -8.46 8.49 -7.11
CA TYR A 117 -9.18 9.71 -6.80
C TYR A 117 -8.59 10.38 -5.56
N LEU A 118 -8.14 11.61 -5.73
CA LEU A 118 -7.47 12.41 -4.69
C LEU A 118 -8.44 13.43 -4.13
N PRO A 119 -8.93 13.28 -2.88
CA PRO A 119 -9.82 14.26 -2.29
C PRO A 119 -9.08 15.57 -2.03
N SER A 120 -9.71 16.68 -2.44
CA SER A 120 -9.23 18.05 -2.22
C SER A 120 -10.36 18.96 -1.77
N TYR A 121 -11.14 18.49 -0.79
CA TYR A 121 -12.26 19.20 -0.18
C TYR A 121 -12.20 19.05 1.36
N LYS A 122 -12.79 20.02 2.08
CA LYS A 122 -12.74 20.12 3.55
C LYS A 122 -11.30 20.06 4.06
N GLU A 123 -10.96 19.09 4.92
CA GLU A 123 -9.64 18.87 5.48
C GLU A 123 -8.65 18.18 4.52
N PHE A 124 -9.14 17.63 3.41
CA PHE A 124 -8.32 16.90 2.45
C PHE A 124 -7.66 17.84 1.43
N GLN A 125 -6.38 17.61 1.14
CA GLN A 125 -5.57 18.40 0.20
C GLN A 125 -4.63 17.50 -0.61
N GLU A 126 -5.07 16.30 -0.98
CA GLU A 126 -4.18 15.29 -1.57
C GLU A 126 -3.61 15.70 -2.95
N GLU A 127 -4.38 16.41 -3.78
CA GLU A 127 -3.90 16.94 -5.07
C GLU A 127 -2.72 17.92 -4.94
N ARG A 128 -2.49 18.47 -3.72
CA ARG A 128 -1.33 19.33 -3.46
C ARG A 128 -0.01 18.57 -3.54
N TRP A 129 -0.02 17.27 -3.24
CA TRP A 129 1.20 16.45 -3.16
C TRP A 129 1.22 15.29 -4.13
N PHE A 130 0.09 14.64 -4.33
CA PHE A 130 0.00 13.37 -5.05
C PHE A 130 -0.55 13.52 -6.46
N THR A 131 -0.16 12.58 -7.31
CA THR A 131 -0.66 12.41 -8.68
C THR A 131 -1.63 11.24 -8.71
N ALA A 132 -2.81 11.45 -9.29
CA ALA A 132 -3.82 10.41 -9.48
C ALA A 132 -3.35 9.36 -10.51
N SER A 133 -3.81 8.10 -10.37
CA SER A 133 -3.42 7.00 -11.26
C SER A 133 -3.64 7.29 -12.74
N SER A 134 -4.71 8.01 -13.10
CA SER A 134 -5.04 8.38 -14.47
C SER A 134 -4.01 9.30 -15.15
N HIS A 135 -3.15 9.95 -14.39
CA HIS A 135 -2.10 10.85 -14.89
C HIS A 135 -0.71 10.20 -14.89
N LEU A 136 -0.61 8.93 -14.49
CA LEU A 136 0.65 8.21 -14.54
C LEU A 136 0.96 7.76 -15.98
N GLN A 137 2.23 7.86 -16.35
CA GLN A 137 2.70 7.50 -17.69
C GLN A 137 3.36 6.12 -17.72
N GLN A 138 3.63 5.55 -16.55
CA GLN A 138 4.38 4.33 -16.37
C GLN A 138 3.48 3.24 -15.80
N SER A 139 3.63 2.01 -16.29
CA SER A 139 2.99 0.80 -15.75
C SER A 139 3.93 -0.03 -14.88
N MET A 140 5.15 0.45 -14.66
CA MET A 140 6.15 -0.15 -13.79
C MET A 140 6.77 0.94 -12.91
N ILE A 141 7.16 0.58 -11.70
CA ILE A 141 7.86 1.44 -10.76
C ILE A 141 9.12 0.72 -10.25
N THR A 142 10.21 1.47 -10.08
CA THR A 142 11.42 0.94 -9.46
C THR A 142 11.38 1.22 -7.97
N ILE A 143 11.47 0.18 -7.14
CA ILE A 143 11.59 0.26 -5.68
C ILE A 143 12.90 -0.40 -5.27
N GLY A 144 13.84 0.38 -4.76
CA GLY A 144 15.22 -0.08 -4.58
C GLY A 144 15.87 -0.45 -5.91
N ASN A 145 16.06 -1.74 -6.15
CA ASN A 145 16.64 -2.28 -7.39
C ASN A 145 15.67 -3.21 -8.15
N ARG A 146 14.37 -3.19 -7.81
CA ARG A 146 13.35 -4.08 -8.37
C ARG A 146 12.38 -3.28 -9.23
N GLU A 147 12.08 -3.77 -10.43
CA GLU A 147 10.94 -3.28 -11.22
C GLU A 147 9.68 -4.02 -10.78
N VAL A 148 8.63 -3.26 -10.46
CA VAL A 148 7.38 -3.75 -9.88
C VAL A 148 6.20 -3.22 -10.71
N PRO A 149 5.16 -4.04 -11.00
CA PRO A 149 3.95 -3.57 -11.66
C PRO A 149 3.28 -2.41 -10.91
N LEU A 150 2.85 -1.40 -11.66
CA LEU A 150 2.17 -0.19 -11.16
C LEU A 150 0.89 0.04 -11.95
N ASP A 151 -0.27 -0.32 -11.38
CA ASP A 151 -1.57 -0.12 -12.01
C ASP A 151 -2.70 -0.13 -10.97
N CYS A 152 -3.75 0.66 -11.17
CA CYS A 152 -4.95 0.65 -10.32
C CYS A 152 -5.87 -0.57 -10.56
N TYR A 153 -5.61 -1.36 -11.59
CA TYR A 153 -6.37 -2.56 -11.93
C TYR A 153 -5.63 -3.86 -11.64
N LEU A 154 -4.58 -3.84 -10.83
CA LEU A 154 -3.88 -5.06 -10.43
C LEU A 154 -4.80 -5.97 -9.61
N ILE A 155 -4.76 -7.27 -9.94
CA ILE A 155 -5.38 -8.33 -9.16
C ILE A 155 -4.27 -9.24 -8.64
N PHE A 156 -4.28 -9.44 -7.33
CA PHE A 156 -3.34 -10.33 -6.65
C PHE A 156 -4.02 -11.67 -6.38
N GLU A 157 -3.37 -12.75 -6.76
CA GLU A 157 -3.87 -14.09 -6.49
C GLU A 157 -3.19 -14.65 -5.23
N TYR A 158 -4.00 -15.10 -4.29
CA TYR A 158 -3.56 -15.82 -3.11
C TYR A 158 -4.36 -17.13 -3.02
N ASP A 159 -3.73 -18.27 -3.29
CA ASP A 159 -4.38 -19.56 -3.48
C ASP A 159 -5.52 -19.45 -4.52
N GLU A 160 -6.76 -19.70 -4.10
CA GLU A 160 -7.95 -19.61 -4.96
C GLU A 160 -8.66 -18.25 -4.88
N VAL A 161 -8.07 -17.28 -4.19
CA VAL A 161 -8.69 -15.97 -3.93
C VAL A 161 -8.04 -14.89 -4.78
N ARG A 162 -8.87 -14.03 -5.38
CA ARG A 162 -8.44 -12.83 -6.09
C ARG A 162 -8.71 -11.60 -5.25
N VAL A 163 -7.70 -10.76 -5.12
CA VAL A 163 -7.71 -9.54 -4.29
C VAL A 163 -7.46 -8.33 -5.17
N GLY A 164 -8.45 -7.43 -5.24
CA GLY A 164 -8.30 -6.09 -5.77
C GLY A 164 -8.14 -5.09 -4.64
N ILE A 165 -7.50 -3.95 -4.91
CA ILE A 165 -7.21 -2.91 -3.91
C ILE A 165 -7.79 -1.58 -4.35
N GLU A 166 -8.50 -0.90 -3.44
CA GLU A 166 -8.98 0.48 -3.56
C GLU A 166 -8.53 1.28 -2.34
N ILE A 167 -8.23 2.56 -2.53
CA ILE A 167 -7.70 3.42 -1.47
C ILE A 167 -8.70 4.52 -1.16
N CYS A 168 -9.37 4.43 0.00
CA CYS A 168 -10.20 5.49 0.60
C CYS A 168 -11.23 6.08 -0.37
N GLU A 169 -10.96 7.26 -0.97
CA GLU A 169 -11.85 7.97 -1.88
C GLU A 169 -12.23 7.14 -3.11
N ASP A 170 -11.39 6.21 -3.53
CA ASP A 170 -11.67 5.33 -4.67
C ASP A 170 -13.00 4.58 -4.52
N LEU A 171 -13.39 4.24 -3.28
CA LEU A 171 -14.64 3.54 -3.00
C LEU A 171 -15.89 4.44 -3.08
N TRP A 172 -15.71 5.75 -2.85
CA TRP A 172 -16.84 6.69 -2.68
C TRP A 172 -17.31 7.38 -3.96
N VAL A 173 -16.57 7.20 -5.05
CA VAL A 173 -16.90 7.81 -6.36
C VAL A 173 -17.96 7.00 -7.11
N PRO A 174 -18.68 7.62 -8.06
CA PRO A 174 -19.73 6.93 -8.84
C PRO A 174 -19.20 5.76 -9.70
N ILE A 175 -17.93 5.81 -10.10
CA ILE A 175 -17.26 4.76 -10.91
C ILE A 175 -15.96 4.38 -10.21
N PRO A 176 -16.02 3.55 -9.15
CA PRO A 176 -14.83 3.08 -8.46
C PRO A 176 -14.02 2.08 -9.32
N PRO A 177 -12.72 1.94 -9.08
CA PRO A 177 -11.88 0.94 -9.77
C PRO A 177 -12.42 -0.48 -9.67
N SER A 178 -13.08 -0.84 -8.57
CA SER A 178 -13.70 -2.15 -8.37
C SER A 178 -14.73 -2.52 -9.44
N LEU A 179 -15.41 -1.58 -10.08
CA LEU A 179 -16.32 -1.88 -11.18
C LEU A 179 -15.61 -2.52 -12.38
N SER A 180 -14.34 -2.18 -12.61
CA SER A 180 -13.52 -2.85 -13.62
C SER A 180 -12.95 -4.16 -13.10
N LEU A 181 -12.50 -4.19 -11.83
CA LEU A 181 -11.88 -5.36 -11.22
C LEU A 181 -12.80 -6.58 -11.13
N ILE A 182 -14.12 -6.39 -10.96
CA ILE A 182 -15.09 -7.51 -10.91
C ILE A 182 -15.31 -8.19 -12.26
N HIS A 183 -14.80 -7.64 -13.36
CA HIS A 183 -14.94 -8.17 -14.73
C HIS A 183 -13.65 -8.81 -15.28
N ILE A 184 -12.59 -8.86 -14.47
CA ILE A 184 -11.28 -9.42 -14.86
C ILE A 184 -11.15 -10.89 -14.49
#